data_9542392c61cafbbabe85a254f76bbc77
#
_entry.id   9542392c61cafbbabe85a254f76bbc77
#
_cell.length_a   1.000
_cell.length_b   1.000
_cell.length_c   1.000
_cell.angle_alpha   90.00
_cell.angle_beta   90.00
_cell.angle_gamma   90.00
#
_symmetry.space_group_name_H-M   'P 1'
#
loop_
_entity.id
_entity.type
_entity.pdbx_description
1 polymer ?
#
loop_
_entity_poly.entity_id
_entity_poly.type
_entity_poly.pdbx_seq_one_letter_code
_entity_poly.pdbx_strand_id
1 'polypeptide(L)'
;MGRLARLLVAGFLLMAASVSAASQTPGDAVKEAQRLTRVAQTAQQQGRYEDAIKAYETIGIIAKGSPQIAASALLNAGNIYMGGGRFAQAASAYKASLTLDPNSAEAQNNLGEALGELKQYKPALGAFQQAVALDGAFVKARYNMGVTYDKLGQLKYAEFVYRILIRDHPDFPLAYDSLGVALSKSGRAREAIPFHQKAISLNPRDPSFYFNSAISYLMLGDLKNAREQQQQLQKLDPLAAQRLATIIGKHQK
;
A
#
# COMPACT_ATOMS: atom_id res chain seq x y z
N MET A 1 8.27 25.69 8.61
CA MET A 1 6.88 25.18 8.48
C MET A 1 6.05 26.23 7.74
N GLY A 2 5.85 25.97 6.44
CA GLY A 2 5.66 26.97 5.44
C GLY A 2 4.26 27.49 5.21
N ARG A 3 4.23 28.61 4.51
CA ARG A 3 3.05 29.36 4.01
C ARG A 3 2.00 28.50 3.30
N LEU A 4 2.38 27.36 2.67
CA LEU A 4 1.46 26.44 2.00
C LEU A 4 0.49 25.70 2.96
N ALA A 5 0.95 25.31 4.16
CA ALA A 5 0.07 24.71 5.16
C ALA A 5 -0.96 25.70 5.71
N ARG A 6 -0.60 26.99 5.79
CA ARG A 6 -1.55 28.06 6.20
C ARG A 6 -2.57 28.42 5.12
N LEU A 7 -2.21 28.30 3.84
CA LEU A 7 -3.11 28.55 2.72
C LEU A 7 -4.14 27.44 2.52
N LEU A 8 -3.79 26.18 2.75
CA LEU A 8 -4.73 25.07 2.77
C LEU A 8 -5.75 25.21 3.92
N VAL A 9 -5.29 25.61 5.12
CA VAL A 9 -6.17 25.88 6.26
C VAL A 9 -7.06 27.11 6.02
N ALA A 10 -6.58 28.14 5.35
CA ALA A 10 -7.37 29.36 5.05
C ALA A 10 -8.43 29.13 3.96
N GLY A 11 -8.13 28.31 2.92
CA GLY A 11 -9.12 27.92 1.91
C GLY A 11 -10.23 27.05 2.49
N PHE A 12 -9.92 26.22 3.47
CA PHE A 12 -10.87 25.40 4.20
C PHE A 12 -11.82 26.23 5.10
N LEU A 13 -11.32 27.31 5.72
CA LEU A 13 -12.11 28.18 6.59
C LEU A 13 -13.16 29.02 5.84
N LEU A 14 -12.94 29.33 4.56
CA LEU A 14 -13.90 30.12 3.76
C LEU A 14 -15.09 29.31 3.25
N MET A 15 -14.97 27.98 3.08
CA MET A 15 -16.12 27.11 2.76
C MET A 15 -16.95 26.71 3.99
N ALA A 16 -16.33 26.67 5.18
CA ALA A 16 -17.05 26.40 6.42
C ALA A 16 -17.98 27.55 6.85
N ALA A 17 -17.77 28.76 6.34
CA ALA A 17 -18.58 29.93 6.66
C ALA A 17 -19.99 29.94 6.02
N SER A 18 -20.30 29.05 5.09
CA SER A 18 -21.63 28.91 4.50
C SER A 18 -22.49 27.82 5.14
N VAL A 19 -21.94 27.00 6.02
CA VAL A 19 -22.73 26.16 6.92
C VAL A 19 -23.07 27.04 8.14
N SER A 20 -24.28 27.59 8.15
CA SER A 20 -24.83 28.40 9.23
C SER A 20 -24.30 27.92 10.59
N ALA A 21 -23.62 28.82 11.31
CA ALA A 21 -23.20 28.64 12.69
C ALA A 21 -24.39 28.69 13.67
N ALA A 22 -25.51 28.07 13.31
CA ALA A 22 -26.56 27.73 14.24
C ALA A 22 -26.00 26.60 15.11
N SER A 23 -26.07 26.76 16.40
CA SER A 23 -25.67 25.82 17.45
C SER A 23 -26.21 24.41 17.16
N GLN A 24 -25.48 23.63 16.34
CA GLN A 24 -25.86 22.24 16.09
C GLN A 24 -25.52 21.45 17.35
N THR A 25 -26.54 20.77 17.88
CA THR A 25 -26.30 19.80 18.94
C THR A 25 -25.40 18.69 18.43
N PRO A 26 -24.64 18.00 19.29
CA PRO A 26 -23.84 16.82 18.87
C PRO A 26 -24.67 15.81 18.08
N GLY A 27 -25.97 15.66 18.40
CA GLY A 27 -26.89 14.78 17.70
C GLY A 27 -27.18 15.23 16.25
N ASP A 28 -27.27 16.53 16.00
CA ASP A 28 -27.52 17.07 14.66
C ASP A 28 -26.28 16.90 13.77
N ALA A 29 -25.08 17.09 14.34
CA ALA A 29 -23.83 16.86 13.64
C ALA A 29 -23.67 15.38 13.21
N VAL A 30 -24.06 14.44 14.05
CA VAL A 30 -24.05 13.00 13.73
C VAL A 30 -25.04 12.67 12.60
N LYS A 31 -26.28 13.20 12.66
CA LYS A 31 -27.29 13.01 11.60
C LYS A 31 -26.80 13.57 10.27
N GLU A 32 -26.22 14.76 10.28
CA GLU A 32 -25.68 15.39 9.06
C GLU A 32 -24.47 14.60 8.53
N ALA A 33 -23.56 14.11 9.39
CA ALA A 33 -22.47 13.24 8.99
C ALA A 33 -22.98 11.94 8.32
N GLN A 34 -24.04 11.34 8.85
CA GLN A 34 -24.68 10.16 8.26
C GLN A 34 -25.30 10.47 6.88
N ARG A 35 -25.94 11.65 6.74
CA ARG A 35 -26.47 12.10 5.46
C ARG A 35 -25.36 12.28 4.43
N LEU A 36 -24.29 12.99 4.80
CA LEU A 36 -23.14 13.24 3.94
C LEU A 36 -22.39 11.94 3.58
N THR A 37 -22.33 10.96 4.48
CA THR A 37 -21.75 9.64 4.18
C THR A 37 -22.51 8.97 3.03
N ARG A 38 -23.85 9.00 3.05
CA ARG A 38 -24.67 8.47 1.94
C ARG A 38 -24.43 9.23 0.64
N VAL A 39 -24.32 10.55 0.70
CA VAL A 39 -23.99 11.40 -0.46
C VAL A 39 -22.61 11.00 -1.03
N ALA A 40 -21.60 10.86 -0.18
CA ALA A 40 -20.26 10.47 -0.59
C ALA A 40 -20.24 9.08 -1.26
N GLN A 41 -20.90 8.09 -0.66
CA GLN A 41 -21.00 6.73 -1.21
C GLN A 41 -21.69 6.71 -2.57
N THR A 42 -22.81 7.45 -2.71
CA THR A 42 -23.53 7.60 -3.98
C THR A 42 -22.64 8.27 -5.04
N ALA A 43 -21.94 9.32 -4.66
CA ALA A 43 -21.00 10.01 -5.55
C ALA A 43 -19.86 9.09 -6.02
N GLN A 44 -19.29 8.27 -5.13
CA GLN A 44 -18.28 7.26 -5.48
C GLN A 44 -18.82 6.23 -6.49
N GLN A 45 -20.01 5.68 -6.25
CA GLN A 45 -20.65 4.72 -7.17
C GLN A 45 -20.89 5.31 -8.56
N GLN A 46 -21.11 6.62 -8.64
CA GLN A 46 -21.30 7.35 -9.89
C GLN A 46 -20.00 7.88 -10.51
N GLY A 47 -18.83 7.56 -9.93
CA GLY A 47 -17.54 8.06 -10.40
C GLY A 47 -17.26 9.53 -10.10
N ARG A 48 -18.12 10.20 -9.32
CA ARG A 48 -18.00 11.61 -8.92
C ARG A 48 -17.08 11.74 -7.69
N TYR A 49 -15.80 11.40 -7.88
CA TYR A 49 -14.84 11.29 -6.78
C TYR A 49 -14.59 12.60 -6.04
N GLU A 50 -14.56 13.74 -6.74
CA GLU A 50 -14.38 15.05 -6.09
C GLU A 50 -15.54 15.42 -5.16
N ASP A 51 -16.77 15.07 -5.54
CA ASP A 51 -17.95 15.30 -4.69
C ASP A 51 -17.91 14.40 -3.45
N ALA A 52 -17.47 13.15 -3.61
CA ALA A 52 -17.29 12.22 -2.51
C ALA A 52 -16.21 12.71 -1.52
N ILE A 53 -15.07 13.16 -2.03
CA ILE A 53 -13.98 13.73 -1.22
C ILE A 53 -14.51 14.92 -0.40
N LYS A 54 -15.15 15.88 -1.05
CA LYS A 54 -15.72 17.07 -0.37
C LYS A 54 -16.70 16.68 0.74
N ALA A 55 -17.55 15.69 0.49
CA ALA A 55 -18.49 15.22 1.50
C ALA A 55 -17.77 14.58 2.70
N TYR A 56 -16.79 13.72 2.47
CA TYR A 56 -16.01 13.11 3.55
C TYR A 56 -15.16 14.13 4.33
N GLU A 57 -14.51 15.06 3.66
CA GLU A 57 -13.77 16.15 4.32
C GLU A 57 -14.69 17.03 5.16
N THR A 58 -15.90 17.32 4.66
CA THR A 58 -16.91 18.06 5.43
C THR A 58 -17.29 17.31 6.71
N ILE A 59 -17.49 15.98 6.64
CA ILE A 59 -17.74 15.15 7.84
C ILE A 59 -16.59 15.29 8.84
N GLY A 60 -15.33 15.24 8.36
CA GLY A 60 -14.15 15.43 9.20
C GLY A 60 -14.16 16.75 9.98
N ILE A 61 -14.79 17.78 9.43
CA ILE A 61 -14.91 19.10 10.06
C ILE A 61 -16.09 19.16 11.04
N ILE A 62 -17.27 18.71 10.63
CA ILE A 62 -18.51 18.89 11.42
C ILE A 62 -18.65 17.87 12.55
N ALA A 63 -18.09 16.67 12.40
CA ALA A 63 -18.22 15.58 13.35
C ALA A 63 -17.14 15.61 14.47
N LYS A 64 -16.62 16.78 14.83
CA LYS A 64 -15.58 16.93 15.87
C LYS A 64 -15.98 16.35 17.23
N GLY A 65 -17.26 16.35 17.57
CA GLY A 65 -17.79 15.71 18.76
C GLY A 65 -17.90 14.17 18.67
N SER A 66 -17.57 13.59 17.53
CA SER A 66 -17.61 12.14 17.26
C SER A 66 -16.34 11.74 16.50
N PRO A 67 -15.18 11.63 17.21
CA PRO A 67 -13.87 11.43 16.59
C PRO A 67 -13.82 10.23 15.66
N GLN A 68 -14.52 9.16 16.00
CA GLN A 68 -14.54 7.92 15.18
C GLN A 68 -15.22 8.13 13.83
N ILE A 69 -16.33 8.92 13.79
CA ILE A 69 -17.01 9.25 12.53
C ILE A 69 -16.13 10.14 11.66
N ALA A 70 -15.52 11.15 12.26
CA ALA A 70 -14.62 12.05 11.55
C ALA A 70 -13.37 11.32 11.05
N ALA A 71 -12.76 10.45 11.86
CA ALA A 71 -11.61 9.64 11.47
C ALA A 71 -11.93 8.72 10.28
N SER A 72 -13.05 7.99 10.35
CA SER A 72 -13.50 7.11 9.25
C SER A 72 -13.76 7.87 7.95
N ALA A 73 -14.36 9.05 8.04
CA ALA A 73 -14.60 9.89 6.86
C ALA A 73 -13.29 10.35 6.21
N LEU A 74 -12.32 10.80 7.01
CA LEU A 74 -11.01 11.21 6.52
C LEU A 74 -10.21 10.03 5.95
N LEU A 75 -10.33 8.83 6.53
CA LEU A 75 -9.78 7.60 5.98
C LEU A 75 -10.35 7.33 4.57
N ASN A 76 -11.67 7.43 4.40
CA ASN A 76 -12.34 7.23 3.11
C ASN A 76 -11.93 8.29 2.07
N ALA A 77 -11.79 9.56 2.45
CA ALA A 77 -11.24 10.58 1.57
C ALA A 77 -9.81 10.22 1.13
N GLY A 78 -8.97 9.77 2.06
CA GLY A 78 -7.63 9.26 1.78
C GLY A 78 -7.62 8.11 0.79
N ASN A 79 -8.55 7.16 0.92
CA ASN A 79 -8.68 6.02 0.02
C ASN A 79 -9.03 6.47 -1.41
N ILE A 80 -9.89 7.48 -1.56
CA ILE A 80 -10.21 8.03 -2.89
C ILE A 80 -8.99 8.77 -3.47
N TYR A 81 -8.29 9.57 -2.68
CA TYR A 81 -7.04 10.21 -3.11
C TYR A 81 -5.99 9.18 -3.56
N MET A 82 -5.86 8.10 -2.82
CA MET A 82 -4.94 6.99 -3.13
C MET A 82 -5.29 6.33 -4.47
N GLY A 83 -6.56 6.01 -4.70
CA GLY A 83 -7.05 5.45 -5.97
C GLY A 83 -6.87 6.39 -7.17
N GLY A 84 -6.88 7.70 -6.94
CA GLY A 84 -6.62 8.73 -7.95
C GLY A 84 -5.14 9.07 -8.16
N GLY A 85 -4.20 8.37 -7.50
CA GLY A 85 -2.75 8.66 -7.58
C GLY A 85 -2.33 9.94 -6.84
N ARG A 86 -3.21 10.51 -6.04
CA ARG A 86 -3.00 11.77 -5.30
C ARG A 86 -2.34 11.49 -3.95
N PHE A 87 -1.19 10.83 -3.96
CA PHE A 87 -0.55 10.24 -2.78
C PHE A 87 -0.23 11.22 -1.66
N ALA A 88 0.16 12.45 -1.97
CA ALA A 88 0.43 13.47 -0.96
C ALA A 88 -0.86 13.87 -0.20
N GLN A 89 -1.98 13.97 -0.91
CA GLN A 89 -3.28 14.30 -0.32
C GLN A 89 -3.82 13.09 0.47
N ALA A 90 -3.63 11.87 -0.03
CA ALA A 90 -3.94 10.65 0.70
C ALA A 90 -3.18 10.59 2.03
N ALA A 91 -1.86 10.80 2.02
CA ALA A 91 -1.05 10.82 3.23
C ALA A 91 -1.50 11.90 4.23
N SER A 92 -1.92 13.07 3.74
CA SER A 92 -2.46 14.13 4.59
C SER A 92 -3.79 13.72 5.25
N ALA A 93 -4.70 13.14 4.47
CA ALA A 93 -6.00 12.67 4.97
C ALA A 93 -5.84 11.53 6.00
N TYR A 94 -4.95 10.56 5.75
CA TYR A 94 -4.67 9.49 6.71
C TYR A 94 -4.04 10.02 8.02
N LYS A 95 -3.12 10.99 7.94
CA LYS A 95 -2.58 11.64 9.15
C LYS A 95 -3.66 12.37 9.94
N ALA A 96 -4.58 13.05 9.26
CA ALA A 96 -5.71 13.70 9.91
C ALA A 96 -6.65 12.68 10.56
N SER A 97 -6.94 11.55 9.90
CA SER A 97 -7.67 10.42 10.48
C SER A 97 -6.99 9.90 11.75
N LEU A 98 -5.68 9.66 11.70
CA LEU A 98 -4.87 9.17 12.82
C LEU A 98 -4.74 10.16 13.99
N THR A 99 -4.93 11.46 13.74
CA THR A 99 -5.00 12.45 14.83
C THR A 99 -6.27 12.27 15.67
N LEU A 100 -7.34 11.76 15.06
CA LEU A 100 -8.64 11.53 15.69
C LEU A 100 -8.78 10.09 16.24
N ASP A 101 -8.21 9.13 15.53
CA ASP A 101 -8.14 7.73 15.91
C ASP A 101 -6.70 7.19 15.74
N PRO A 102 -5.83 7.35 16.74
CA PRO A 102 -4.44 6.88 16.68
C PRO A 102 -4.30 5.36 16.58
N ASN A 103 -5.34 4.60 16.95
CA ASN A 103 -5.29 3.14 17.05
C ASN A 103 -5.81 2.44 15.79
N SER A 104 -6.02 3.15 14.69
CA SER A 104 -6.41 2.56 13.42
C SER A 104 -5.22 1.92 12.69
N ALA A 105 -5.10 0.59 12.78
CA ALA A 105 -4.10 -0.18 12.03
C ALA A 105 -4.27 0.01 10.52
N GLU A 106 -5.50 0.10 10.03
CA GLU A 106 -5.82 0.36 8.63
C GLU A 106 -5.29 1.73 8.18
N ALA A 107 -5.56 2.79 8.94
CA ALA A 107 -5.09 4.13 8.59
C ALA A 107 -3.55 4.21 8.60
N GLN A 108 -2.88 3.51 9.54
CA GLN A 108 -1.42 3.41 9.57
C GLN A 108 -0.88 2.67 8.33
N ASN A 109 -1.47 1.53 7.96
CA ASN A 109 -1.08 0.82 6.74
C ASN A 109 -1.27 1.70 5.50
N ASN A 110 -2.42 2.34 5.35
CA ASN A 110 -2.73 3.17 4.18
C ASN A 110 -1.84 4.42 4.12
N LEU A 111 -1.48 4.99 5.26
CA LEU A 111 -0.45 6.04 5.34
C LEU A 111 0.91 5.53 4.85
N GLY A 112 1.30 4.33 5.28
CA GLY A 112 2.53 3.68 4.83
C GLY A 112 2.55 3.46 3.32
N GLU A 113 1.45 3.01 2.73
CA GLU A 113 1.30 2.84 1.28
C GLU A 113 1.45 4.19 0.54
N ALA A 114 0.74 5.22 0.97
CA ALA A 114 0.83 6.55 0.37
C ALA A 114 2.25 7.14 0.44
N LEU A 115 2.93 6.96 1.57
CA LEU A 115 4.33 7.37 1.74
C LEU A 115 5.29 6.53 0.88
N GLY A 116 5.00 5.24 0.70
CA GLY A 116 5.74 4.34 -0.18
C GLY A 116 5.70 4.79 -1.64
N GLU A 117 4.51 5.15 -2.14
CA GLU A 117 4.31 5.71 -3.49
C GLU A 117 5.06 7.04 -3.68
N LEU A 118 5.16 7.84 -2.63
CA LEU A 118 5.99 9.06 -2.60
C LEU A 118 7.49 8.75 -2.45
N LYS A 119 7.90 7.46 -2.42
CA LYS A 119 9.27 7.00 -2.18
C LYS A 119 9.86 7.45 -0.85
N GLN A 120 9.01 7.81 0.10
CA GLN A 120 9.38 8.17 1.47
C GLN A 120 9.46 6.90 2.33
N TYR A 121 10.40 6.00 2.00
CA TYR A 121 10.44 4.64 2.57
C TYR A 121 10.68 4.60 4.07
N LYS A 122 11.49 5.51 4.65
CA LYS A 122 11.69 5.53 6.11
C LYS A 122 10.42 5.89 6.89
N PRO A 123 9.72 6.99 6.56
CA PRO A 123 8.39 7.26 7.14
C PRO A 123 7.36 6.16 6.88
N ALA A 124 7.35 5.57 5.67
CA ALA A 124 6.46 4.45 5.34
C ALA A 124 6.69 3.24 6.25
N LEU A 125 7.96 2.89 6.49
CA LEU A 125 8.33 1.82 7.41
C LEU A 125 7.79 2.06 8.81
N GLY A 126 7.92 3.28 9.34
CA GLY A 126 7.37 3.64 10.64
C GLY A 126 5.85 3.44 10.72
N ALA A 127 5.13 3.82 9.67
CA ALA A 127 3.68 3.63 9.61
C ALA A 127 3.29 2.13 9.55
N PHE A 128 3.98 1.31 8.75
CA PHE A 128 3.73 -0.14 8.73
C PHE A 128 4.08 -0.82 10.06
N GLN A 129 5.15 -0.40 10.73
CA GLN A 129 5.49 -0.90 12.06
C GLN A 129 4.39 -0.60 13.08
N GLN A 130 3.82 0.60 13.05
CA GLN A 130 2.67 0.95 13.89
C GLN A 130 1.44 0.12 13.54
N ALA A 131 1.14 -0.08 12.24
CA ALA A 131 0.03 -0.93 11.83
C ALA A 131 0.15 -2.36 12.37
N VAL A 132 1.35 -2.96 12.27
CA VAL A 132 1.64 -4.31 12.77
C VAL A 132 1.64 -4.36 14.31
N ALA A 133 2.03 -3.29 14.99
CA ALA A 133 1.99 -3.20 16.45
C ALA A 133 0.54 -3.13 16.97
N LEU A 134 -0.35 -2.44 16.24
CA LEU A 134 -1.78 -2.33 16.56
C LEU A 134 -2.55 -3.62 16.23
N ASP A 135 -2.22 -4.24 15.10
CA ASP A 135 -2.80 -5.52 14.68
C ASP A 135 -1.69 -6.46 14.18
N GLY A 136 -1.25 -7.34 15.04
CA GLY A 136 -0.22 -8.34 14.70
C GLY A 136 -0.63 -9.34 13.64
N ALA A 137 -1.93 -9.51 13.39
CA ALA A 137 -2.47 -10.39 12.35
C ALA A 137 -2.65 -9.68 10.99
N PHE A 138 -2.36 -8.39 10.90
CA PHE A 138 -2.54 -7.62 9.66
C PHE A 138 -1.49 -8.00 8.60
N VAL A 139 -1.79 -9.05 7.86
CA VAL A 139 -0.91 -9.67 6.84
C VAL A 139 -0.39 -8.64 5.84
N LYS A 140 -1.28 -7.79 5.31
CA LYS A 140 -0.92 -6.78 4.31
C LYS A 140 0.10 -5.77 4.86
N ALA A 141 -0.09 -5.27 6.08
CA ALA A 141 0.84 -4.34 6.70
C ALA A 141 2.22 -4.98 6.93
N ARG A 142 2.24 -6.24 7.41
CA ARG A 142 3.48 -6.98 7.61
C ARG A 142 4.19 -7.25 6.27
N TYR A 143 3.46 -7.60 5.23
CA TYR A 143 4.04 -7.75 3.88
C TYR A 143 4.63 -6.42 3.38
N ASN A 144 3.90 -5.32 3.47
CA ASN A 144 4.35 -4.00 3.07
C ASN A 144 5.57 -3.53 3.87
N MET A 145 5.64 -3.87 5.16
CA MET A 145 6.84 -3.65 5.99
C MET A 145 8.06 -4.38 5.41
N GLY A 146 7.91 -5.64 5.03
CA GLY A 146 8.97 -6.43 4.39
C GLY A 146 9.44 -5.82 3.07
N VAL A 147 8.50 -5.44 2.20
CA VAL A 147 8.79 -4.75 0.92
C VAL A 147 9.52 -3.43 1.17
N THR A 148 9.13 -2.71 2.21
CA THR A 148 9.77 -1.42 2.53
C THR A 148 11.19 -1.61 3.06
N TYR A 149 11.47 -2.65 3.86
CA TYR A 149 12.83 -3.02 4.24
C TYR A 149 13.68 -3.37 3.00
N ASP A 150 13.13 -4.11 2.02
CA ASP A 150 13.83 -4.40 0.76
C ASP A 150 14.15 -3.11 -0.03
N LYS A 151 13.20 -2.18 -0.14
CA LYS A 151 13.41 -0.87 -0.79
C LYS A 151 14.48 -0.01 -0.11
N LEU A 152 14.66 -0.18 1.20
CA LEU A 152 15.71 0.47 1.99
C LEU A 152 17.06 -0.27 1.93
N GLY A 153 17.16 -1.40 1.22
CA GLY A 153 18.35 -2.24 1.17
C GLY A 153 18.61 -3.03 2.46
N GLN A 154 17.66 -3.03 3.37
CA GLN A 154 17.76 -3.72 4.67
C GLN A 154 17.33 -5.19 4.54
N LEU A 155 18.02 -5.94 3.65
CA LEU A 155 17.62 -7.26 3.20
C LEU A 155 17.47 -8.30 4.32
N LYS A 156 18.29 -8.21 5.38
CA LYS A 156 18.18 -9.11 6.56
C LYS A 156 16.85 -8.93 7.30
N TYR A 157 16.38 -7.69 7.43
CA TYR A 157 15.08 -7.41 8.06
C TYR A 157 13.92 -7.82 7.16
N ALA A 158 14.04 -7.60 5.83
CA ALA A 158 13.05 -8.09 4.87
C ALA A 158 12.92 -9.62 4.93
N GLU A 159 14.04 -10.36 4.91
CA GLU A 159 14.07 -11.81 5.06
C GLU A 159 13.38 -12.26 6.35
N PHE A 160 13.69 -11.65 7.49
CA PHE A 160 13.07 -11.98 8.76
C PHE A 160 11.55 -11.83 8.72
N VAL A 161 11.06 -10.70 8.18
CA VAL A 161 9.62 -10.42 8.06
C VAL A 161 8.93 -11.44 7.15
N TYR A 162 9.52 -11.76 5.99
CA TYR A 162 8.93 -12.73 5.06
C TYR A 162 8.92 -14.15 5.64
N ARG A 163 9.94 -14.56 6.40
CA ARG A 163 9.94 -15.86 7.09
C ARG A 163 8.83 -15.97 8.13
N ILE A 164 8.54 -14.90 8.87
CA ILE A 164 7.40 -14.85 9.79
C ILE A 164 6.09 -14.99 9.00
N LEU A 165 5.93 -14.26 7.90
CA LEU A 165 4.73 -14.36 7.05
C LEU A 165 4.52 -15.78 6.53
N ILE A 166 5.56 -16.43 6.06
CA ILE A 166 5.50 -17.82 5.56
C ILE A 166 5.12 -18.81 6.67
N ARG A 167 5.65 -18.61 7.87
CA ARG A 167 5.31 -19.46 9.03
C ARG A 167 3.83 -19.31 9.40
N ASP A 168 3.34 -18.07 9.46
CA ASP A 168 1.99 -17.75 9.93
C ASP A 168 0.94 -17.94 8.81
N HIS A 169 1.34 -17.77 7.54
CA HIS A 169 0.51 -17.84 6.35
C HIS A 169 1.20 -18.64 5.23
N PRO A 170 1.27 -19.99 5.35
CA PRO A 170 2.02 -20.84 4.41
C PRO A 170 1.41 -20.91 3.00
N ASP A 171 0.22 -20.37 2.82
CA ASP A 171 -0.51 -20.24 1.54
C ASP A 171 -0.38 -18.86 0.87
N PHE A 172 0.49 -17.98 1.38
CA PHE A 172 0.67 -16.62 0.87
C PHE A 172 1.85 -16.54 -0.14
N PRO A 173 1.61 -16.69 -1.46
CA PRO A 173 2.67 -16.87 -2.46
C PRO A 173 3.61 -15.67 -2.58
N LEU A 174 3.11 -14.44 -2.38
CA LEU A 174 3.92 -13.22 -2.45
C LEU A 174 5.03 -13.19 -1.40
N ALA A 175 4.83 -13.77 -0.21
CA ALA A 175 5.86 -13.82 0.81
C ALA A 175 7.02 -14.75 0.40
N TYR A 176 6.71 -15.88 -0.25
CA TYR A 176 7.73 -16.78 -0.78
C TYR A 176 8.54 -16.12 -1.89
N ASP A 177 7.88 -15.51 -2.88
CA ASP A 177 8.60 -14.85 -3.98
C ASP A 177 9.46 -13.69 -3.47
N SER A 178 8.92 -12.86 -2.59
CA SER A 178 9.65 -11.72 -2.01
C SER A 178 10.85 -12.17 -1.16
N LEU A 179 10.73 -13.30 -0.44
CA LEU A 179 11.85 -13.91 0.25
C LEU A 179 12.92 -14.37 -0.74
N GLY A 180 12.54 -15.02 -1.84
CA GLY A 180 13.44 -15.40 -2.91
C GLY A 180 14.18 -14.21 -3.51
N VAL A 181 13.46 -13.12 -3.78
CA VAL A 181 14.06 -11.87 -4.28
C VAL A 181 15.06 -11.29 -3.27
N ALA A 182 14.73 -11.23 -1.99
CA ALA A 182 15.61 -10.71 -0.94
C ALA A 182 16.88 -11.55 -0.79
N LEU A 183 16.76 -12.88 -0.85
CA LEU A 183 17.89 -13.82 -0.84
C LEU A 183 18.79 -13.61 -2.06
N SER A 184 18.22 -13.52 -3.25
CA SER A 184 18.97 -13.30 -4.49
C SER A 184 19.73 -11.98 -4.45
N LYS A 185 19.10 -10.89 -4.03
CA LYS A 185 19.75 -9.59 -3.81
C LYS A 185 20.87 -9.64 -2.77
N SER A 186 20.79 -10.57 -1.81
CA SER A 186 21.85 -10.82 -0.82
C SER A 186 22.97 -11.73 -1.32
N GLY A 187 23.00 -12.08 -2.62
CA GLY A 187 23.99 -12.99 -3.20
C GLY A 187 23.72 -14.48 -2.92
N ARG A 188 22.56 -14.82 -2.38
CA ARG A 188 22.15 -16.18 -1.98
C ARG A 188 21.14 -16.77 -2.97
N ALA A 189 21.40 -16.58 -4.27
CA ALA A 189 20.46 -16.96 -5.34
C ALA A 189 20.11 -18.47 -5.32
N ARG A 190 21.07 -19.36 -4.93
CA ARG A 190 20.79 -20.79 -4.82
C ARG A 190 19.72 -21.10 -3.78
N GLU A 191 19.74 -20.38 -2.66
CA GLU A 191 18.74 -20.52 -1.60
C GLU A 191 17.37 -19.92 -1.99
N ALA A 192 17.34 -18.97 -2.94
CA ALA A 192 16.12 -18.35 -3.42
C ALA A 192 15.24 -19.28 -4.26
N ILE A 193 15.85 -20.19 -5.03
CA ILE A 193 15.14 -21.04 -5.99
C ILE A 193 13.96 -21.81 -5.38
N PRO A 194 14.09 -22.55 -4.27
CA PRO A 194 12.96 -23.29 -3.70
C PRO A 194 11.82 -22.38 -3.26
N PHE A 195 12.08 -21.13 -2.88
CA PHE A 195 11.05 -20.17 -2.51
C PHE A 195 10.27 -19.67 -3.74
N HIS A 196 10.96 -19.33 -4.84
CA HIS A 196 10.28 -19.00 -6.10
C HIS A 196 9.46 -20.18 -6.62
N GLN A 197 9.97 -21.41 -6.56
CA GLN A 197 9.23 -22.62 -6.94
C GLN A 197 7.97 -22.81 -6.10
N LYS A 198 8.05 -22.54 -4.78
CA LYS A 198 6.89 -22.61 -3.89
C LYS A 198 5.86 -21.53 -4.23
N ALA A 199 6.29 -20.28 -4.51
CA ALA A 199 5.39 -19.22 -4.96
C ALA A 199 4.65 -19.61 -6.26
N ILE A 200 5.38 -20.13 -7.26
CA ILE A 200 4.81 -20.65 -8.52
C ILE A 200 3.81 -21.77 -8.24
N SER A 201 4.13 -22.72 -7.35
CA SER A 201 3.24 -23.82 -7.03
C SER A 201 1.92 -23.38 -6.39
N LEU A 202 1.97 -22.29 -5.60
CA LEU A 202 0.79 -21.70 -4.94
C LEU A 202 -0.05 -20.84 -5.90
N ASN A 203 0.59 -20.10 -6.80
CA ASN A 203 -0.09 -19.31 -7.82
C ASN A 203 0.67 -19.37 -9.16
N PRO A 204 0.40 -20.40 -9.99
CA PRO A 204 1.10 -20.61 -11.27
C PRO A 204 0.70 -19.61 -12.36
N ARG A 205 -0.24 -18.69 -12.10
CA ARG A 205 -0.68 -17.68 -13.07
C ARG A 205 -0.03 -16.31 -12.88
N ASP A 206 0.78 -16.13 -11.86
CA ASP A 206 1.48 -14.86 -11.63
C ASP A 206 2.78 -14.82 -12.45
N PRO A 207 2.88 -13.96 -13.48
CA PRO A 207 4.07 -13.91 -14.33
C PRO A 207 5.32 -13.42 -13.59
N SER A 208 5.17 -12.65 -12.51
CA SER A 208 6.30 -12.09 -11.76
C SER A 208 7.16 -13.19 -11.11
N PHE A 209 6.55 -14.28 -10.68
CA PHE A 209 7.26 -15.38 -10.02
C PHE A 209 8.22 -16.10 -10.98
N TYR A 210 7.79 -16.30 -12.24
CA TYR A 210 8.67 -16.87 -13.27
C TYR A 210 9.81 -15.92 -13.64
N PHE A 211 9.51 -14.63 -13.74
CA PHE A 211 10.51 -13.61 -14.01
C PHE A 211 11.59 -13.59 -12.91
N ASN A 212 11.18 -13.51 -11.64
CA ASN A 212 12.08 -13.45 -10.50
C ASN A 212 12.89 -14.75 -10.34
N SER A 213 12.25 -15.90 -10.55
CA SER A 213 12.94 -17.22 -10.60
C SER A 213 14.00 -17.25 -11.68
N ALA A 214 13.70 -16.78 -12.89
CA ALA A 214 14.66 -16.73 -13.99
C ALA A 214 15.85 -15.83 -13.67
N ILE A 215 15.64 -14.68 -13.06
CA ILE A 215 16.72 -13.79 -12.61
C ILE A 215 17.63 -14.51 -11.61
N SER A 216 17.05 -15.25 -10.66
CA SER A 216 17.84 -16.03 -9.69
C SER A 216 18.66 -17.14 -10.36
N TYR A 217 18.13 -17.83 -11.37
CA TYR A 217 18.88 -18.79 -12.18
C TYR A 217 20.02 -18.11 -12.97
N LEU A 218 19.76 -16.92 -13.54
CA LEU A 218 20.81 -16.15 -14.24
C LEU A 218 21.95 -15.75 -13.32
N MET A 219 21.67 -15.38 -12.08
CA MET A 219 22.71 -15.08 -11.08
C MET A 219 23.59 -16.29 -10.75
N LEU A 220 23.08 -17.50 -10.99
CA LEU A 220 23.81 -18.76 -10.84
C LEU A 220 24.52 -19.22 -12.13
N GLY A 221 24.35 -18.49 -13.24
CA GLY A 221 24.83 -18.92 -14.56
C GLY A 221 24.00 -20.06 -15.19
N ASP A 222 22.87 -20.41 -14.60
CA ASP A 222 22.00 -21.48 -15.08
C ASP A 222 21.07 -20.99 -16.18
N LEU A 223 21.64 -20.85 -17.37
CA LEU A 223 20.91 -20.38 -18.57
C LEU A 223 19.79 -21.33 -18.99
N LYS A 224 19.93 -22.64 -18.72
CA LYS A 224 18.93 -23.64 -19.06
C LYS A 224 17.64 -23.38 -18.29
N ASN A 225 17.71 -23.38 -16.98
CA ASN A 225 16.54 -23.17 -16.12
C ASN A 225 15.98 -21.75 -16.28
N ALA A 226 16.82 -20.72 -16.51
CA ALA A 226 16.33 -19.37 -16.80
C ALA A 226 15.47 -19.33 -18.08
N ARG A 227 15.84 -20.07 -19.14
CA ARG A 227 15.04 -20.18 -20.38
C ARG A 227 13.74 -20.98 -20.16
N GLU A 228 13.77 -22.01 -19.34
CA GLU A 228 12.55 -22.74 -19.00
C GLU A 228 11.52 -21.83 -18.31
N GLN A 229 11.96 -20.99 -17.36
CA GLN A 229 11.09 -19.99 -16.76
C GLN A 229 10.58 -18.97 -17.78
N GLN A 230 11.44 -18.50 -18.70
CA GLN A 230 11.06 -17.58 -19.76
C GLN A 230 9.99 -18.16 -20.71
N GLN A 231 10.05 -19.47 -21.01
CA GLN A 231 9.03 -20.15 -21.83
C GLN A 231 7.68 -20.20 -21.12
N GLN A 232 7.63 -20.41 -19.80
CA GLN A 232 6.37 -20.35 -19.04
C GLN A 232 5.85 -18.90 -19.00
N LEU A 233 6.73 -17.94 -18.75
CA LEU A 233 6.40 -16.51 -18.77
C LEU A 233 5.84 -16.07 -20.13
N GLN A 234 6.33 -16.62 -21.26
CA GLN A 234 5.84 -16.31 -22.59
C GLN A 234 4.35 -16.59 -22.76
N LYS A 235 3.81 -17.58 -22.04
CA LYS A 235 2.38 -17.94 -22.08
C LYS A 235 1.52 -16.99 -21.24
N LEU A 236 2.10 -16.33 -20.23
CA LEU A 236 1.38 -15.49 -19.27
C LEU A 236 1.51 -14.00 -19.58
N ASP A 237 2.74 -13.57 -19.91
CA ASP A 237 3.08 -12.19 -20.26
C ASP A 237 4.20 -12.19 -21.34
N PRO A 238 3.81 -12.17 -22.63
CA PRO A 238 4.76 -12.16 -23.74
C PRO A 238 5.74 -10.98 -23.70
N LEU A 239 5.30 -9.81 -23.21
CA LEU A 239 6.14 -8.62 -23.13
C LEU A 239 7.21 -8.75 -22.06
N ALA A 240 6.86 -9.26 -20.88
CA ALA A 240 7.83 -9.57 -19.83
C ALA A 240 8.81 -10.66 -20.28
N ALA A 241 8.33 -11.68 -20.98
CA ALA A 241 9.19 -12.75 -21.52
C ALA A 241 10.21 -12.22 -22.56
N GLN A 242 9.81 -11.26 -23.41
CA GLN A 242 10.72 -10.61 -24.35
C GLN A 242 11.81 -9.79 -23.63
N ARG A 243 11.43 -9.06 -22.56
CA ARG A 243 12.39 -8.35 -21.71
C ARG A 243 13.38 -9.33 -21.07
N LEU A 244 12.88 -10.44 -20.55
CA LEU A 244 13.72 -11.48 -19.96
C LEU A 244 14.65 -12.12 -20.99
N ALA A 245 14.20 -12.41 -22.23
CA ALA A 245 15.03 -12.92 -23.32
C ALA A 245 16.21 -11.99 -23.62
N THR A 246 15.98 -10.68 -23.60
CA THR A 246 17.04 -9.68 -23.77
C THR A 246 18.08 -9.75 -22.64
N ILE A 247 17.64 -9.96 -21.41
CA ILE A 247 18.53 -10.12 -20.25
C ILE A 247 19.35 -11.40 -20.38
N ILE A 248 18.71 -12.53 -20.71
CA ILE A 248 19.39 -13.82 -20.96
C ILE A 248 20.47 -13.71 -22.03
N GLY A 249 20.16 -13.03 -23.15
CA GLY A 249 21.11 -12.83 -24.25
C GLY A 249 22.37 -12.05 -23.86
N LYS A 250 22.29 -11.16 -22.87
CA LYS A 250 23.47 -10.44 -22.34
C LYS A 250 24.37 -11.31 -21.44
N HIS A 251 23.82 -12.36 -20.83
CA HIS A 251 24.60 -13.30 -19.99
C HIS A 251 25.27 -14.41 -20.80
N GLN A 252 25.12 -14.43 -22.14
CA GLN A 252 25.75 -15.39 -23.04
C GLN A 252 27.06 -14.86 -23.67
N LYS A 253 27.31 -13.56 -23.50
CA LYS A 253 28.54 -12.89 -23.98
C LYS A 253 29.53 -12.74 -22.85
#